data_2a88ab8df2f678992fd21b9a1d889b7c
#
_entry.id   2a88ab8df2f678992fd21b9a1d889b7c
#
_cell.length_a   1.000
_cell.length_b   1.000
_cell.length_c   1.000
_cell.angle_alpha   90.00
_cell.angle_beta   90.00
_cell.angle_gamma   90.00
#
_symmetry.space_group_name_H-M   'P 1'
#
loop_
_entity.id
_entity.type
_entity.pdbx_description
1 polymer ?
#
loop_
_entity_poly.entity_id
_entity_poly.type
_entity_poly.pdbx_seq_one_letter_code
_entity_poly.pdbx_strand_id
1 'polypeptide(L)'
;MPRPSHNPITDTKNLWNSTSPTNASKTCKRARRRLGGIFDYPLKAERLEEVECELERPSIWDNPEEATKLGQERASLAGVVHGLDEIRQGLQDAFDLIELAEAEDDEATVNAALEDVSRIEHRIEDLEFRRMFSGELDPNNAFLDIQAGSGGTEAQDWASMLLRMYLRWGEARGFKTELIEESPGDVAGIKSATIEFTGEYAYGWLRTEIGVHRLVRKSPFDSGNRRHTSFAAVFVSPEIDDNIEIEINPADLRVDVYRASGAGGQHVNRTESAVRITHLPTNIVVQSQNSRSQHENRSTCMKQLRAKLYELELSKRSASAQAIEDSKSDIGWGNQIRSYVLDQSRIKDLRTGYETSNTQAVLDGGLDPFLQASLKQGVEV
;
A
#
# COMPACT_ATOMS: atom_id res chain seq x y z
N MET A 1 11.76 -26.15 29.57
CA MET A 1 12.68 -25.04 29.36
C MET A 1 12.37 -24.48 27.96
N PRO A 2 11.79 -23.30 27.81
CA PRO A 2 11.49 -22.72 26.52
C PRO A 2 12.77 -22.11 25.92
N ARG A 3 13.00 -22.35 24.61
CA ARG A 3 14.06 -21.71 23.85
C ARG A 3 13.65 -20.27 23.52
N PRO A 4 14.55 -19.29 23.53
CA PRO A 4 14.22 -17.90 23.22
C PRO A 4 13.89 -17.74 21.73
N SER A 5 12.80 -17.02 21.46
CA SER A 5 12.36 -16.58 20.13
C SER A 5 13.43 -15.67 19.51
N HIS A 6 13.99 -16.06 18.37
CA HIS A 6 14.84 -15.20 17.57
C HIS A 6 13.96 -14.20 16.79
N ASN A 7 13.99 -12.98 17.22
CA ASN A 7 13.39 -11.85 16.50
C ASN A 7 14.41 -11.38 15.44
N PRO A 8 14.14 -11.45 14.12
CA PRO A 8 15.12 -11.12 13.07
C PRO A 8 15.51 -9.64 13.02
N ILE A 9 14.83 -8.77 13.79
CA ILE A 9 15.19 -7.34 13.92
C ILE A 9 16.37 -7.14 14.89
N THR A 10 16.72 -8.15 15.72
CA THR A 10 17.78 -8.03 16.72
C THR A 10 19.16 -8.47 16.24
N ASP A 11 19.29 -9.05 15.05
CA ASP A 11 20.60 -9.50 14.54
C ASP A 11 21.48 -8.37 13.98
N THR A 12 20.95 -7.15 13.87
CA THR A 12 21.78 -5.99 13.51
C THR A 12 22.70 -5.56 14.65
N LYS A 13 22.42 -5.92 15.91
CA LYS A 13 23.27 -5.56 17.06
C LYS A 13 24.57 -6.32 17.17
N ASN A 14 24.71 -7.48 16.52
CA ASN A 14 25.92 -8.31 16.60
C ASN A 14 26.96 -8.03 15.49
N LEU A 15 26.68 -7.16 14.54
CA LEU A 15 27.64 -6.72 13.51
C LEU A 15 28.61 -5.63 14.02
N TRP A 16 28.34 -5.03 15.19
CA TRP A 16 29.03 -3.85 15.69
C TRP A 16 30.16 -4.11 16.67
N ASN A 17 30.42 -5.37 17.02
CA ASN A 17 31.45 -5.72 18.03
C ASN A 17 32.84 -6.06 17.45
N SER A 18 33.14 -5.77 16.19
CA SER A 18 34.48 -5.89 15.66
C SER A 18 35.01 -4.49 15.29
N THR A 19 35.61 -3.84 16.28
CA THR A 19 36.40 -2.60 16.17
C THR A 19 37.64 -2.83 15.32
N SER A 20 37.48 -2.95 14.00
CA SER A 20 38.61 -2.71 13.09
C SER A 20 38.24 -1.58 12.15
N PRO A 21 39.15 -0.59 11.98
CA PRO A 21 38.93 0.61 11.15
C PRO A 21 38.44 0.31 9.72
N THR A 22 38.92 -0.77 9.13
CA THR A 22 38.49 -1.26 7.80
C THR A 22 36.99 -1.63 7.71
N ASN A 23 36.31 -1.87 8.82
CA ASN A 23 34.89 -2.18 8.84
C ASN A 23 34.01 -0.92 8.84
N ALA A 24 34.43 0.16 9.49
CA ALA A 24 33.74 1.46 9.52
C ALA A 24 33.60 2.03 8.10
N SER A 25 34.68 2.09 7.34
CA SER A 25 34.66 2.52 5.93
C SER A 25 33.77 1.65 5.04
N LYS A 26 33.68 0.33 5.29
CA LYS A 26 32.78 -0.58 4.56
C LYS A 26 31.32 -0.32 4.86
N THR A 27 30.95 0.00 6.10
CA THR A 27 29.59 0.31 6.51
C THR A 27 29.12 1.58 5.84
N CYS A 28 29.91 2.64 5.85
CA CYS A 28 29.62 3.91 5.20
C CYS A 28 29.42 3.73 3.67
N LYS A 29 30.28 2.95 3.01
CA LYS A 29 30.17 2.61 1.58
C LYS A 29 28.90 1.78 1.29
N ARG A 30 28.45 0.93 2.22
CA ARG A 30 27.21 0.15 2.07
C ARG A 30 25.99 1.06 2.16
N ALA A 31 25.92 1.95 3.15
CA ALA A 31 24.84 2.94 3.30
C ALA A 31 24.75 3.84 2.04
N ARG A 32 25.88 4.31 1.52
CA ARG A 32 25.94 5.13 0.28
C ARG A 32 25.45 4.38 -0.96
N ARG A 33 25.70 3.06 -1.07
CA ARG A 33 25.17 2.24 -2.17
C ARG A 33 23.65 2.07 -2.10
N ARG A 34 23.08 1.96 -0.88
CA ARG A 34 21.62 1.90 -0.69
C ARG A 34 20.93 3.16 -1.20
N LEU A 35 21.50 4.33 -0.95
CA LEU A 35 20.95 5.61 -1.43
C LEU A 35 20.93 5.74 -2.97
N GLY A 36 21.96 5.26 -3.66
CA GLY A 36 22.16 5.52 -5.09
C GLY A 36 21.18 4.82 -6.03
N GLY A 37 20.45 3.80 -5.55
CA GLY A 37 19.59 2.96 -6.40
C GLY A 37 18.10 3.01 -6.11
N ILE A 38 17.65 3.65 -5.01
CA ILE A 38 16.30 3.44 -4.50
C ILE A 38 15.34 4.61 -4.79
N PHE A 39 15.83 5.84 -4.96
CA PHE A 39 14.96 7.03 -4.89
C PHE A 39 14.77 7.81 -6.18
N ASP A 40 15.34 7.38 -7.33
CA ASP A 40 15.30 8.12 -8.61
C ASP A 40 15.65 9.61 -8.42
N TYR A 41 16.64 9.85 -7.53
CA TYR A 41 17.05 11.19 -7.11
C TYR A 41 17.27 12.16 -8.26
N PRO A 42 17.98 11.78 -9.36
CA PRO A 42 18.22 12.72 -10.47
C PRO A 42 16.94 13.23 -11.12
N LEU A 43 15.96 12.32 -11.34
CA LEU A 43 14.68 12.67 -11.95
C LEU A 43 13.83 13.56 -11.04
N LYS A 44 13.86 13.29 -9.72
CA LYS A 44 13.11 14.11 -8.76
C LYS A 44 13.73 15.48 -8.54
N ALA A 45 15.06 15.56 -8.54
CA ALA A 45 15.74 16.85 -8.46
C ALA A 45 15.48 17.71 -9.70
N GLU A 46 15.58 17.14 -10.91
CA GLU A 46 15.24 17.81 -12.17
C GLU A 46 13.78 18.28 -12.16
N ARG A 47 12.84 17.42 -11.74
CA ARG A 47 11.43 17.79 -11.65
C ARG A 47 11.17 18.89 -10.62
N LEU A 48 11.90 18.89 -9.49
CA LEU A 48 11.80 19.97 -8.51
C LEU A 48 12.22 21.32 -9.10
N GLU A 49 13.35 21.34 -9.81
CA GLU A 49 13.81 22.56 -10.49
C GLU A 49 12.80 23.06 -11.54
N GLU A 50 12.20 22.14 -12.32
CA GLU A 50 11.14 22.50 -13.30
C GLU A 50 9.94 23.14 -12.59
N VAL A 51 9.42 22.51 -11.52
CA VAL A 51 8.24 23.01 -10.78
C VAL A 51 8.56 24.36 -10.12
N GLU A 52 9.76 24.56 -9.61
CA GLU A 52 10.18 25.86 -9.06
C GLU A 52 10.23 26.94 -10.16
N CYS A 53 10.77 26.63 -11.33
CA CYS A 53 10.75 27.53 -12.47
C CYS A 53 9.33 27.82 -12.98
N GLU A 54 8.42 26.85 -12.94
CA GLU A 54 7.01 27.04 -13.29
C GLU A 54 6.31 27.99 -12.30
N LEU A 55 6.53 27.83 -10.99
CA LEU A 55 5.96 28.66 -9.93
C LEU A 55 6.50 30.11 -9.94
N GLU A 56 7.69 30.36 -10.52
CA GLU A 56 8.21 31.70 -10.71
C GLU A 56 7.51 32.47 -11.81
N ARG A 57 6.76 31.81 -12.70
CA ARG A 57 6.04 32.48 -13.80
C ARG A 57 4.82 33.22 -13.26
N PRO A 58 4.67 34.55 -13.52
CA PRO A 58 3.53 35.35 -13.04
C PRO A 58 2.17 34.80 -13.48
N SER A 59 2.09 34.20 -14.66
CA SER A 59 0.86 33.67 -15.25
C SER A 59 0.26 32.48 -14.50
N ILE A 60 1.02 31.79 -13.69
CA ILE A 60 0.55 30.65 -12.86
C ILE A 60 -0.42 31.13 -11.77
N TRP A 61 -0.19 32.33 -11.25
CA TRP A 61 -1.01 32.91 -10.19
C TRP A 61 -2.38 33.40 -10.67
N ASP A 62 -2.59 33.43 -11.97
CA ASP A 62 -3.91 33.72 -12.60
C ASP A 62 -4.84 32.47 -12.47
N ASN A 63 -4.28 31.26 -12.22
CA ASN A 63 -5.01 30.03 -12.01
C ASN A 63 -4.73 29.44 -10.60
N PRO A 64 -5.54 29.76 -9.58
CA PRO A 64 -5.29 29.36 -8.19
C PRO A 64 -5.25 27.83 -7.96
N GLU A 65 -6.03 27.05 -8.76
CA GLU A 65 -6.05 25.60 -8.64
C GLU A 65 -4.73 24.97 -9.11
N GLU A 66 -4.19 25.45 -10.20
CA GLU A 66 -2.92 25.00 -10.77
C GLU A 66 -1.73 25.38 -9.88
N ALA A 67 -1.74 26.63 -9.39
CA ALA A 67 -0.75 27.11 -8.42
C ALA A 67 -0.75 26.26 -7.13
N THR A 68 -1.93 25.87 -6.63
CA THR A 68 -2.05 25.01 -5.44
C THR A 68 -1.49 23.61 -5.70
N LYS A 69 -1.80 22.99 -6.83
CA LYS A 69 -1.27 21.68 -7.21
C LYS A 69 0.25 21.68 -7.34
N LEU A 70 0.80 22.66 -8.06
CA LEU A 70 2.25 22.82 -8.21
C LEU A 70 2.93 23.10 -6.85
N GLY A 71 2.29 23.88 -5.98
CA GLY A 71 2.76 24.13 -4.62
C GLY A 71 2.83 22.87 -3.77
N GLN A 72 1.84 21.99 -3.86
CA GLN A 72 1.81 20.68 -3.20
C GLN A 72 2.87 19.74 -3.79
N GLU A 73 2.99 19.68 -5.12
CA GLU A 73 4.02 18.90 -5.81
C GLU A 73 5.42 19.35 -5.39
N ARG A 74 5.67 20.67 -5.38
CA ARG A 74 6.94 21.24 -4.88
C ARG A 74 7.25 20.82 -3.46
N ALA A 75 6.29 20.96 -2.54
CA ALA A 75 6.50 20.62 -1.13
C ALA A 75 6.84 19.14 -0.95
N SER A 76 6.16 18.25 -1.68
CA SER A 76 6.43 16.81 -1.68
C SER A 76 7.83 16.48 -2.24
N LEU A 77 8.17 17.02 -3.41
CA LEU A 77 9.48 16.79 -4.04
C LEU A 77 10.63 17.37 -3.20
N ALA A 78 10.47 18.60 -2.69
CA ALA A 78 11.48 19.26 -1.85
C ALA A 78 11.75 18.47 -0.57
N GLY A 79 10.72 17.95 0.09
CA GLY A 79 10.86 17.10 1.27
C GLY A 79 11.71 15.85 1.01
N VAL A 80 11.52 15.22 -0.14
CA VAL A 80 12.30 14.03 -0.54
C VAL A 80 13.73 14.40 -0.94
N VAL A 81 13.90 15.40 -1.82
CA VAL A 81 15.22 15.80 -2.35
C VAL A 81 16.12 16.32 -1.23
N HIS A 82 15.62 17.25 -0.40
CA HIS A 82 16.41 17.79 0.71
C HIS A 82 16.74 16.71 1.76
N GLY A 83 15.78 15.82 2.08
CA GLY A 83 16.06 14.70 2.98
C GLY A 83 17.16 13.76 2.47
N LEU A 84 17.19 13.51 1.16
CA LEU A 84 18.23 12.69 0.53
C LEU A 84 19.60 13.43 0.46
N ASP A 85 19.58 14.76 0.24
CA ASP A 85 20.79 15.58 0.25
C ASP A 85 21.42 15.65 1.66
N GLU A 86 20.60 15.85 2.69
CA GLU A 86 21.07 15.81 4.09
C GLU A 86 21.71 14.46 4.43
N ILE A 87 21.08 13.37 4.02
CA ILE A 87 21.60 12.02 4.23
C ILE A 87 22.93 11.83 3.47
N ARG A 88 23.00 12.27 2.22
CA ARG A 88 24.21 12.17 1.40
C ARG A 88 25.35 12.96 2.01
N GLN A 89 25.08 14.20 2.44
CA GLN A 89 26.07 15.05 3.08
C GLN A 89 26.54 14.47 4.41
N GLY A 90 25.60 14.03 5.27
CA GLY A 90 25.95 13.42 6.56
C GLY A 90 26.78 12.12 6.41
N LEU A 91 26.49 11.30 5.39
CA LEU A 91 27.33 10.13 5.09
C LEU A 91 28.73 10.51 4.59
N GLN A 92 28.85 11.61 3.82
CA GLN A 92 30.16 12.09 3.36
C GLN A 92 30.95 12.65 4.54
N ASP A 93 30.33 13.48 5.38
CA ASP A 93 30.97 14.07 6.56
C ASP A 93 31.43 12.98 7.55
N ALA A 94 30.59 11.96 7.79
CA ALA A 94 30.96 10.82 8.63
C ALA A 94 32.11 10.01 8.03
N PHE A 95 32.14 9.84 6.71
CA PHE A 95 33.23 9.14 6.01
C PHE A 95 34.53 9.89 6.15
N ASP A 96 34.54 11.20 5.90
CA ASP A 96 35.75 12.07 5.97
C ASP A 96 36.28 12.13 7.41
N LEU A 97 35.37 12.16 8.39
CA LEU A 97 35.70 12.15 9.83
C LEU A 97 36.35 10.81 10.24
N ILE A 98 35.81 9.68 9.75
CA ILE A 98 36.37 8.35 10.02
C ILE A 98 37.79 8.25 9.41
N GLU A 99 37.97 8.72 8.18
CA GLU A 99 39.28 8.66 7.50
C GLU A 99 40.34 9.49 8.26
N LEU A 100 39.93 10.67 8.75
CA LEU A 100 40.84 11.54 9.53
C LEU A 100 41.15 10.91 10.90
N ALA A 101 40.16 10.40 11.61
CA ALA A 101 40.34 9.81 12.93
C ALA A 101 41.13 8.50 12.89
N GLU A 102 41.00 7.70 11.80
CA GLU A 102 41.83 6.52 11.55
C GLU A 102 43.32 6.91 11.36
N ALA A 103 43.58 8.04 10.71
CA ALA A 103 44.95 8.51 10.50
C ALA A 103 45.61 9.00 11.80
N GLU A 104 44.81 9.43 12.80
CA GLU A 104 45.26 9.93 14.10
C GLU A 104 45.17 8.89 15.23
N ASP A 105 44.76 7.64 14.93
CA ASP A 105 44.46 6.58 15.92
C ASP A 105 43.44 7.01 16.99
N ASP A 106 42.49 7.88 16.67
CA ASP A 106 41.44 8.35 17.57
C ASP A 106 40.18 7.46 17.54
N GLU A 107 40.18 6.40 18.33
CA GLU A 107 39.04 5.47 18.45
C GLU A 107 37.77 6.15 18.94
N ALA A 108 37.87 7.22 19.75
CA ALA A 108 36.66 7.89 20.31
C ALA A 108 35.91 8.62 19.20
N THR A 109 36.60 9.30 18.31
CA THR A 109 36.03 9.99 17.16
C THR A 109 35.49 9.00 16.12
N VAL A 110 36.14 7.87 15.90
CA VAL A 110 35.63 6.78 15.02
C VAL A 110 34.28 6.26 15.57
N ASN A 111 34.20 5.99 16.86
CA ASN A 111 32.96 5.50 17.47
C ASN A 111 31.81 6.54 17.39
N ALA A 112 32.09 7.82 17.61
CA ALA A 112 31.10 8.88 17.46
C ALA A 112 30.57 8.98 16.01
N ALA A 113 31.48 8.92 15.01
CA ALA A 113 31.09 8.92 13.61
C ALA A 113 30.25 7.68 13.21
N LEU A 114 30.54 6.52 13.80
CA LEU A 114 29.73 5.31 13.59
C LEU A 114 28.32 5.43 14.19
N GLU A 115 28.16 6.12 15.33
CA GLU A 115 26.81 6.43 15.85
C GLU A 115 26.04 7.34 14.90
N ASP A 116 26.71 8.33 14.28
CA ASP A 116 26.09 9.19 13.27
C ASP A 116 25.65 8.39 12.05
N VAL A 117 26.50 7.50 11.54
CA VAL A 117 26.14 6.58 10.44
C VAL A 117 24.93 5.72 10.80
N SER A 118 24.88 5.21 12.04
CA SER A 118 23.71 4.42 12.51
C SER A 118 22.43 5.24 12.52
N ARG A 119 22.47 6.51 12.97
CA ARG A 119 21.32 7.41 12.92
C ARG A 119 20.86 7.68 11.48
N ILE A 120 21.81 7.83 10.57
CA ILE A 120 21.53 8.02 9.14
C ILE A 120 20.91 6.75 8.54
N GLU A 121 21.40 5.55 8.89
CA GLU A 121 20.82 4.29 8.43
C GLU A 121 19.35 4.16 8.86
N HIS A 122 18.99 4.53 10.10
CA HIS A 122 17.60 4.55 10.53
C HIS A 122 16.75 5.56 9.73
N ARG A 123 17.28 6.75 9.43
CA ARG A 123 16.56 7.71 8.56
C ARG A 123 16.32 7.17 7.15
N ILE A 124 17.29 6.43 6.60
CA ILE A 124 17.12 5.76 5.29
C ILE A 124 16.02 4.70 5.37
N GLU A 125 16.00 3.90 6.43
CA GLU A 125 14.97 2.88 6.66
C GLU A 125 13.57 3.50 6.78
N ASP A 126 13.43 4.61 7.48
CA ASP A 126 12.18 5.35 7.60
C ASP A 126 11.70 5.91 6.24
N LEU A 127 12.62 6.44 5.42
CA LEU A 127 12.29 6.93 4.09
C LEU A 127 11.91 5.77 3.14
N GLU A 128 12.63 4.65 3.19
CA GLU A 128 12.29 3.43 2.47
C GLU A 128 10.88 2.95 2.86
N PHE A 129 10.59 2.93 4.18
CA PHE A 129 9.28 2.54 4.69
C PHE A 129 8.15 3.46 4.19
N ARG A 130 8.32 4.78 4.31
CA ARG A 130 7.33 5.76 3.81
C ARG A 130 7.08 5.62 2.31
N ARG A 131 8.12 5.32 1.53
CA ARG A 131 7.98 5.09 0.09
C ARG A 131 7.23 3.79 -0.21
N MET A 132 7.49 2.72 0.51
CA MET A 132 6.83 1.42 0.33
C MET A 132 5.33 1.49 0.62
N PHE A 133 4.91 2.34 1.57
CA PHE A 133 3.54 2.46 2.06
C PHE A 133 2.98 3.87 1.83
N SER A 134 3.02 4.34 0.59
CA SER A 134 2.54 5.66 0.19
C SER A 134 1.08 5.68 -0.28
N GLY A 135 0.45 4.53 -0.44
CA GLY A 135 -0.95 4.40 -0.84
C GLY A 135 -1.90 4.80 0.30
N GLU A 136 -2.98 5.48 -0.05
CA GLU A 136 -4.01 5.93 0.91
C GLU A 136 -4.62 4.76 1.71
N LEU A 137 -4.74 3.59 1.09
CA LEU A 137 -5.31 2.39 1.68
C LEU A 137 -4.27 1.48 2.35
N ASP A 138 -2.96 1.75 2.17
CA ASP A 138 -1.89 0.91 2.70
C ASP A 138 -1.95 0.67 4.22
N PRO A 139 -2.36 1.64 5.08
CA PRO A 139 -2.47 1.43 6.52
C PRO A 139 -3.57 0.47 6.97
N ASN A 140 -4.53 0.16 6.08
CA ASN A 140 -5.72 -0.62 6.41
C ASN A 140 -5.40 -2.10 6.67
N ASN A 141 -6.34 -2.77 7.34
CA ASN A 141 -6.40 -4.22 7.38
C ASN A 141 -6.63 -4.80 5.98
N ALA A 142 -6.40 -6.10 5.81
CA ALA A 142 -6.50 -6.74 4.52
C ALA A 142 -7.34 -8.02 4.57
N PHE A 143 -8.12 -8.25 3.53
CA PHE A 143 -8.68 -9.55 3.20
C PHE A 143 -7.84 -10.17 2.09
N LEU A 144 -7.45 -11.44 2.28
CA LEU A 144 -6.69 -12.20 1.31
C LEU A 144 -7.51 -13.42 0.89
N ASP A 145 -7.88 -13.44 -0.39
CA ASP A 145 -8.62 -14.53 -1.01
C ASP A 145 -7.67 -15.42 -1.80
N ILE A 146 -7.74 -16.72 -1.57
CA ILE A 146 -7.01 -17.75 -2.29
C ILE A 146 -8.00 -18.59 -3.08
N GLN A 147 -7.75 -18.77 -4.37
CA GLN A 147 -8.57 -19.61 -5.25
C GLN A 147 -7.72 -20.63 -5.97
N ALA A 148 -8.14 -21.90 -5.92
CA ALA A 148 -7.50 -22.95 -6.68
C ALA A 148 -7.76 -22.75 -8.19
N GLY A 149 -6.70 -22.74 -8.97
CA GLY A 149 -6.78 -22.61 -10.42
C GLY A 149 -6.85 -23.96 -11.15
N SER A 150 -6.39 -23.97 -12.39
CA SER A 150 -6.32 -25.18 -13.20
C SER A 150 -5.34 -26.20 -12.63
N GLY A 151 -5.75 -27.47 -12.47
CA GLY A 151 -4.92 -28.56 -11.97
C GLY A 151 -5.66 -29.58 -11.09
N GLY A 152 -6.98 -29.44 -10.93
CA GLY A 152 -7.79 -30.37 -10.14
C GLY A 152 -7.32 -30.49 -8.68
N THR A 153 -7.22 -31.72 -8.15
CA THR A 153 -6.79 -31.98 -6.75
C THR A 153 -5.42 -31.37 -6.42
N GLU A 154 -4.49 -31.32 -7.36
CA GLU A 154 -3.17 -30.69 -7.17
C GLU A 154 -3.27 -29.17 -6.96
N ALA A 155 -4.16 -28.49 -7.68
CA ALA A 155 -4.38 -27.05 -7.49
C ALA A 155 -5.08 -26.76 -6.17
N GLN A 156 -6.00 -27.62 -5.74
CA GLN A 156 -6.67 -27.52 -4.44
C GLN A 156 -5.69 -27.73 -3.28
N ASP A 157 -4.76 -28.68 -3.40
CA ASP A 157 -3.70 -28.88 -2.42
C ASP A 157 -2.71 -27.71 -2.39
N TRP A 158 -2.38 -27.18 -3.59
CA TRP A 158 -1.54 -25.97 -3.70
C TRP A 158 -2.18 -24.76 -3.01
N ALA A 159 -3.46 -24.54 -3.20
CA ALA A 159 -4.20 -23.48 -2.50
C ALA A 159 -4.14 -23.64 -0.97
N SER A 160 -4.24 -24.87 -0.46
CA SER A 160 -4.07 -25.17 0.97
C SER A 160 -2.65 -24.89 1.45
N MET A 161 -1.63 -25.18 0.64
CA MET A 161 -0.24 -24.85 0.97
C MET A 161 -0.02 -23.33 1.06
N LEU A 162 -0.62 -22.56 0.13
CA LEU A 162 -0.58 -21.09 0.17
C LEU A 162 -1.30 -20.54 1.39
N LEU A 163 -2.48 -21.07 1.72
CA LEU A 163 -3.22 -20.71 2.94
C LEU A 163 -2.32 -20.83 4.18
N ARG A 164 -1.69 -21.98 4.34
CA ARG A 164 -0.77 -22.23 5.46
C ARG A 164 0.42 -21.27 5.46
N MET A 165 0.98 -20.99 4.28
CA MET A 165 2.12 -20.09 4.11
C MET A 165 1.78 -18.65 4.57
N TYR A 166 0.63 -18.12 4.14
CA TYR A 166 0.20 -16.78 4.53
C TYR A 166 -0.19 -16.68 6.00
N LEU A 167 -0.87 -17.66 6.56
CA LEU A 167 -1.19 -17.69 7.99
C LEU A 167 0.08 -17.65 8.84
N ARG A 168 1.08 -18.46 8.51
CA ARG A 168 2.38 -18.46 9.22
C ARG A 168 3.15 -17.17 9.06
N TRP A 169 3.09 -16.55 7.87
CA TRP A 169 3.69 -15.26 7.65
C TRP A 169 3.02 -14.18 8.51
N GLY A 170 1.69 -14.15 8.55
CA GLY A 170 0.94 -13.22 9.38
C GLY A 170 1.26 -13.38 10.87
N GLU A 171 1.28 -14.61 11.37
CA GLU A 171 1.66 -14.92 12.76
C GLU A 171 3.10 -14.47 13.08
N ALA A 172 4.06 -14.75 12.18
CA ALA A 172 5.45 -14.36 12.36
C ALA A 172 5.64 -12.83 12.38
N ARG A 173 4.79 -12.09 11.66
CA ARG A 173 4.76 -10.62 11.62
C ARG A 173 4.00 -9.99 12.79
N GLY A 174 3.26 -10.78 13.55
CA GLY A 174 2.43 -10.31 14.66
C GLY A 174 1.06 -9.77 14.22
N PHE A 175 0.63 -10.04 13.00
CA PHE A 175 -0.73 -9.75 12.58
C PHE A 175 -1.70 -10.72 13.27
N LYS A 176 -2.87 -10.22 13.66
CA LYS A 176 -3.98 -11.10 14.01
C LYS A 176 -4.55 -11.64 12.69
N THR A 177 -4.57 -12.96 12.54
CA THR A 177 -5.12 -13.63 11.36
C THR A 177 -6.38 -14.38 11.73
N GLU A 178 -7.44 -14.23 10.94
CA GLU A 178 -8.71 -14.93 11.12
C GLU A 178 -9.16 -15.55 9.80
N LEU A 179 -9.45 -16.84 9.81
CA LEU A 179 -9.99 -17.55 8.66
C LEU A 179 -11.51 -17.30 8.60
N ILE A 180 -11.95 -16.48 7.64
CA ILE A 180 -13.36 -16.08 7.50
C ILE A 180 -14.17 -17.16 6.80
N GLU A 181 -13.64 -17.67 5.69
CA GLU A 181 -14.31 -18.67 4.87
C GLU A 181 -13.31 -19.68 4.34
N GLU A 182 -13.73 -20.94 4.28
CA GLU A 182 -12.98 -22.02 3.65
C GLU A 182 -13.93 -22.96 2.90
N SER A 183 -13.67 -23.15 1.62
CA SER A 183 -14.38 -24.12 0.82
C SER A 183 -13.49 -25.34 0.57
N PRO A 184 -13.82 -26.52 1.14
CA PRO A 184 -12.98 -27.70 1.01
C PRO A 184 -12.92 -28.22 -0.42
N GLY A 185 -11.79 -28.83 -0.76
CA GLY A 185 -11.58 -29.53 -2.01
C GLY A 185 -12.38 -30.83 -2.10
N ASP A 186 -12.49 -31.36 -3.30
CA ASP A 186 -13.29 -32.59 -3.53
C ASP A 186 -12.61 -33.84 -2.94
N VAL A 187 -11.29 -33.92 -2.95
CA VAL A 187 -10.49 -35.07 -2.46
C VAL A 187 -9.46 -34.60 -1.45
N ALA A 188 -8.79 -33.49 -1.69
CA ALA A 188 -7.78 -32.92 -0.82
C ALA A 188 -7.69 -31.40 -1.04
N GLY A 189 -7.13 -30.69 -0.07
CA GLY A 189 -6.92 -29.25 -0.17
C GLY A 189 -8.20 -28.43 -0.10
N ILE A 190 -8.16 -27.21 -0.65
CA ILE A 190 -9.26 -26.23 -0.63
C ILE A 190 -9.55 -25.71 -2.04
N LYS A 191 -10.81 -25.39 -2.33
CA LYS A 191 -11.21 -24.69 -3.54
C LYS A 191 -10.95 -23.19 -3.43
N SER A 192 -11.31 -22.62 -2.28
CA SER A 192 -11.08 -21.23 -1.93
C SER A 192 -10.94 -21.05 -0.42
N ALA A 193 -10.29 -19.98 -0.02
CA ALA A 193 -10.27 -19.53 1.37
C ALA A 193 -10.09 -18.01 1.41
N THR A 194 -10.74 -17.39 2.42
CA THR A 194 -10.60 -15.96 2.73
C THR A 194 -10.03 -15.80 4.12
N ILE A 195 -8.93 -15.05 4.24
CA ILE A 195 -8.26 -14.72 5.50
C ILE A 195 -8.34 -13.22 5.72
N GLU A 196 -8.70 -12.82 6.93
CA GLU A 196 -8.56 -11.45 7.40
C GLU A 196 -7.22 -11.28 8.13
N PHE A 197 -6.49 -10.22 7.76
CA PHE A 197 -5.26 -9.79 8.42
C PHE A 197 -5.52 -8.45 9.10
N THR A 198 -5.53 -8.45 10.43
CA THR A 198 -5.71 -7.24 11.24
C THR A 198 -4.36 -6.77 11.78
N GLY A 199 -3.96 -5.55 11.44
CA GLY A 199 -2.72 -4.94 11.92
C GLY A 199 -2.26 -3.80 11.02
N GLU A 200 -1.34 -3.03 11.53
CA GLU A 200 -0.84 -1.82 10.86
C GLU A 200 -0.16 -2.15 9.54
N TYR A 201 -0.61 -1.52 8.44
CA TYR A 201 -0.12 -1.75 7.07
C TYR A 201 -0.31 -3.18 6.53
N ALA A 202 -1.30 -3.93 7.01
CA ALA A 202 -1.55 -5.29 6.53
C ALA A 202 -1.82 -5.31 5.02
N TYR A 203 -2.69 -4.40 4.53
CA TYR A 203 -2.95 -4.26 3.10
C TYR A 203 -1.70 -3.83 2.32
N GLY A 204 -0.98 -2.83 2.83
CA GLY A 204 0.23 -2.34 2.18
C GLY A 204 1.29 -3.43 1.95
N TRP A 205 1.45 -4.38 2.89
CA TRP A 205 2.35 -5.52 2.75
C TRP A 205 1.84 -6.53 1.73
N LEU A 206 0.55 -6.84 1.73
CA LEU A 206 -0.03 -7.94 0.94
C LEU A 206 -0.44 -7.54 -0.47
N ARG A 207 -0.70 -6.25 -0.75
CA ARG A 207 -1.19 -5.79 -2.07
C ARG A 207 -0.34 -6.27 -3.25
N THR A 208 0.96 -6.43 -3.05
CA THR A 208 1.86 -6.93 -4.10
C THR A 208 1.79 -8.45 -4.32
N GLU A 209 1.01 -9.19 -3.52
CA GLU A 209 0.80 -10.63 -3.69
C GLU A 209 -0.37 -10.98 -4.63
N ILE A 210 -1.10 -9.96 -5.11
CA ILE A 210 -2.19 -10.17 -6.08
C ILE A 210 -1.62 -10.78 -7.37
N GLY A 211 -2.18 -11.93 -7.76
CA GLY A 211 -1.83 -12.61 -9.00
C GLY A 211 -1.77 -14.13 -8.90
N VAL A 212 -1.17 -14.75 -9.89
CA VAL A 212 -1.14 -16.22 -10.02
C VAL A 212 0.18 -16.79 -9.51
N HIS A 213 0.06 -17.75 -8.58
CA HIS A 213 1.17 -18.50 -8.01
C HIS A 213 1.26 -19.88 -8.68
N ARG A 214 2.40 -20.18 -9.30
CA ARG A 214 2.63 -21.43 -10.02
C ARG A 214 3.43 -22.41 -9.18
N LEU A 215 2.90 -23.61 -8.95
CA LEU A 215 3.61 -24.72 -8.34
C LEU A 215 4.04 -25.74 -9.41
N VAL A 216 5.28 -26.20 -9.29
CA VAL A 216 5.81 -27.32 -10.06
C VAL A 216 6.46 -28.31 -9.11
N ARG A 217 5.89 -29.52 -9.02
CA ARG A 217 6.40 -30.61 -8.17
C ARG A 217 6.03 -31.98 -8.71
N LYS A 218 6.64 -33.03 -8.15
CA LYS A 218 6.13 -34.39 -8.32
C LYS A 218 4.84 -34.53 -7.53
N SER A 219 3.78 -35.01 -8.20
CA SER A 219 2.46 -35.13 -7.60
C SER A 219 2.40 -36.24 -6.57
N PRO A 220 1.94 -35.97 -5.33
CA PRO A 220 1.64 -37.03 -4.37
C PRO A 220 0.35 -37.80 -4.69
N PHE A 221 -0.50 -37.25 -5.57
CA PHE A 221 -1.79 -37.83 -5.97
C PHE A 221 -1.70 -38.65 -7.27
N ASP A 222 -0.57 -38.58 -7.99
CA ASP A 222 -0.33 -39.37 -9.20
C ASP A 222 0.45 -40.65 -8.87
N SER A 223 -0.14 -41.80 -9.13
CA SER A 223 0.50 -43.11 -8.92
C SER A 223 1.82 -43.26 -9.68
N GLY A 224 1.99 -42.53 -10.80
CA GLY A 224 3.22 -42.47 -11.57
C GLY A 224 4.27 -41.49 -11.05
N ASN A 225 3.99 -40.77 -9.98
CA ASN A 225 4.89 -39.75 -9.38
C ASN A 225 5.45 -38.76 -10.43
N ARG A 226 4.62 -38.43 -11.43
CA ARG A 226 4.98 -37.52 -12.53
C ARG A 226 5.01 -36.05 -12.04
N ARG A 227 5.74 -35.26 -12.79
CA ARG A 227 5.82 -33.82 -12.55
C ARG A 227 4.57 -33.11 -13.03
N HIS A 228 3.89 -32.38 -12.13
CA HIS A 228 2.69 -31.63 -12.42
C HIS A 228 2.93 -30.13 -12.23
N THR A 229 2.16 -29.32 -12.95
CA THR A 229 2.11 -27.88 -12.80
C THR A 229 0.70 -27.49 -12.37
N SER A 230 0.60 -26.72 -11.28
CA SER A 230 -0.67 -26.27 -10.73
C SER A 230 -0.63 -24.77 -10.47
N PHE A 231 -1.78 -24.15 -10.52
CA PHE A 231 -1.94 -22.72 -10.34
C PHE A 231 -2.93 -22.46 -9.22
N ALA A 232 -2.68 -21.38 -8.47
CA ALA A 232 -3.63 -20.80 -7.54
C ALA A 232 -3.53 -19.28 -7.65
N ALA A 233 -4.65 -18.59 -7.59
CA ALA A 233 -4.71 -17.14 -7.59
C ALA A 233 -4.83 -16.61 -6.16
N VAL A 234 -4.20 -15.49 -5.92
CA VAL A 234 -4.31 -14.72 -4.68
C VAL A 234 -4.84 -13.34 -5.04
N PHE A 235 -5.84 -12.88 -4.31
CA PHE A 235 -6.38 -11.54 -4.39
C PHE A 235 -6.30 -10.90 -3.01
N VAL A 236 -6.06 -9.60 -2.97
CA VAL A 236 -5.99 -8.86 -1.70
C VAL A 236 -6.85 -7.62 -1.83
N SER A 237 -7.73 -7.41 -0.88
CA SER A 237 -8.57 -6.21 -0.79
C SER A 237 -8.35 -5.54 0.58
N PRO A 238 -8.38 -4.19 0.63
CA PRO A 238 -8.32 -3.49 1.90
C PRO A 238 -9.65 -3.62 2.64
N GLU A 239 -9.61 -3.65 3.97
CA GLU A 239 -10.80 -3.40 4.77
C GLU A 239 -11.13 -1.91 4.68
N ILE A 240 -12.33 -1.61 4.19
CA ILE A 240 -12.83 -0.24 4.07
C ILE A 240 -13.90 -0.07 5.13
N ASP A 241 -13.72 0.94 6.00
CA ASP A 241 -14.77 1.30 6.97
C ASP A 241 -16.05 1.68 6.25
N ASP A 242 -17.16 1.03 6.62
CA ASP A 242 -18.50 1.31 6.07
C ASP A 242 -19.06 2.68 6.52
N ASN A 243 -18.39 3.37 7.43
CA ASN A 243 -18.79 4.67 7.93
C ASN A 243 -18.49 5.77 6.92
N ILE A 244 -19.42 6.00 5.99
CA ILE A 244 -19.39 7.16 5.11
C ILE A 244 -19.93 8.36 5.90
N GLU A 245 -19.05 9.09 6.61
CA GLU A 245 -19.40 10.39 7.17
C GLU A 245 -19.38 11.43 6.05
N ILE A 246 -20.56 11.96 5.72
CA ILE A 246 -20.70 13.04 4.74
C ILE A 246 -20.68 14.37 5.47
N GLU A 247 -19.53 15.01 5.48
CA GLU A 247 -19.41 16.40 5.87
C GLU A 247 -19.86 17.31 4.71
N ILE A 248 -20.90 18.10 4.95
CA ILE A 248 -21.36 19.08 3.97
C ILE A 248 -20.89 20.45 4.42
N ASN A 249 -19.94 21.03 3.68
CA ASN A 249 -19.48 22.39 3.92
C ASN A 249 -20.57 23.38 3.46
N PRO A 250 -21.09 24.27 4.33
CA PRO A 250 -22.09 25.27 3.95
C PRO A 250 -21.65 26.20 2.82
N ALA A 251 -20.34 26.42 2.62
CA ALA A 251 -19.81 27.24 1.57
C ALA A 251 -20.01 26.64 0.15
N ASP A 252 -20.14 25.30 0.09
CA ASP A 252 -20.35 24.55 -1.15
C ASP A 252 -21.83 24.44 -1.55
N LEU A 253 -22.71 25.07 -0.77
CA LEU A 253 -24.15 25.04 -0.99
C LEU A 253 -24.67 26.36 -1.56
N ARG A 254 -25.30 26.28 -2.71
CA ARG A 254 -26.12 27.36 -3.24
C ARG A 254 -27.58 27.09 -2.85
N VAL A 255 -28.17 28.01 -2.08
CA VAL A 255 -29.56 27.90 -1.60
C VAL A 255 -30.42 28.92 -2.31
N ASP A 256 -31.37 28.46 -3.11
CA ASP A 256 -32.33 29.28 -3.81
C ASP A 256 -33.72 29.10 -3.18
N VAL A 257 -34.38 30.22 -2.90
CA VAL A 257 -35.78 30.23 -2.36
C VAL A 257 -36.72 30.74 -3.44
N TYR A 258 -37.80 30.03 -3.64
CA TYR A 258 -38.80 30.39 -4.68
C TYR A 258 -40.25 30.11 -4.24
N ARG A 259 -41.16 30.62 -5.03
CA ARG A 259 -42.62 30.36 -4.79
C ARG A 259 -42.99 28.99 -5.33
N ALA A 260 -43.62 28.19 -4.50
CA ALA A 260 -44.10 26.88 -4.93
C ALA A 260 -45.14 27.02 -6.04
N SER A 261 -45.01 26.22 -7.09
CA SER A 261 -46.01 26.10 -8.16
C SER A 261 -46.60 24.69 -8.12
N GLY A 262 -47.87 24.52 -7.67
CA GLY A 262 -48.51 23.22 -7.61
C GLY A 262 -49.93 23.28 -7.06
N ALA A 263 -50.65 22.16 -7.07
CA ALA A 263 -51.98 21.99 -6.53
C ALA A 263 -51.98 22.08 -4.99
N GLY A 264 -51.91 23.29 -4.47
CA GLY A 264 -51.98 23.62 -3.05
C GLY A 264 -52.78 24.90 -2.88
N GLY A 265 -53.58 25.02 -1.80
CA GLY A 265 -54.51 26.14 -1.56
C GLY A 265 -53.80 27.51 -1.66
N GLN A 266 -54.59 28.59 -1.76
CA GLN A 266 -54.13 29.98 -2.00
C GLN A 266 -52.96 30.48 -1.13
N HIS A 267 -52.69 29.86 -0.01
CA HIS A 267 -51.61 30.25 0.91
C HIS A 267 -50.24 29.73 0.49
N VAL A 268 -50.14 28.56 -0.15
CA VAL A 268 -48.86 27.93 -0.58
C VAL A 268 -48.25 28.69 -1.76
N ASN A 269 -49.12 29.26 -2.62
CA ASN A 269 -48.71 30.01 -3.81
C ASN A 269 -48.36 31.49 -3.56
N ARG A 270 -48.58 32.02 -2.33
CA ARG A 270 -48.31 33.41 -1.96
C ARG A 270 -47.00 33.61 -1.21
N THR A 271 -46.46 32.58 -0.56
CA THR A 271 -45.25 32.67 0.24
C THR A 271 -44.08 31.98 -0.46
N GLU A 272 -42.88 32.57 -0.39
CA GLU A 272 -41.65 32.00 -0.89
C GLU A 272 -41.11 30.97 0.13
N SER A 273 -41.78 29.83 0.24
CA SER A 273 -41.44 28.78 1.19
C SER A 273 -40.72 27.59 0.56
N ALA A 274 -40.72 27.47 -0.76
CA ALA A 274 -40.00 26.40 -1.45
C ALA A 274 -38.48 26.68 -1.46
N VAL A 275 -37.72 25.64 -1.18
CA VAL A 275 -36.24 25.70 -1.09
C VAL A 275 -35.64 24.73 -2.10
N ARG A 276 -34.64 25.21 -2.82
CA ARG A 276 -33.75 24.40 -3.68
C ARG A 276 -32.33 24.56 -3.17
N ILE A 277 -31.64 23.44 -2.98
CA ILE A 277 -30.22 23.43 -2.61
C ILE A 277 -29.46 22.75 -3.73
N THR A 278 -28.41 23.43 -4.23
CA THR A 278 -27.47 22.87 -5.19
C THR A 278 -26.12 22.71 -4.49
N HIS A 279 -25.58 21.52 -4.51
CA HIS A 279 -24.22 21.26 -4.06
C HIS A 279 -23.26 21.51 -5.23
N LEU A 280 -22.46 22.55 -5.12
CA LEU A 280 -21.62 23.05 -6.22
C LEU A 280 -20.60 22.03 -6.73
N PRO A 281 -19.87 21.29 -5.86
CA PRO A 281 -18.84 20.35 -6.34
C PRO A 281 -19.42 19.16 -7.13
N THR A 282 -20.61 18.65 -6.76
CA THR A 282 -21.23 17.48 -7.39
C THR A 282 -22.38 17.82 -8.33
N ASN A 283 -22.79 19.10 -8.39
CA ASN A 283 -23.97 19.57 -9.12
C ASN A 283 -25.28 18.84 -8.74
N ILE A 284 -25.34 18.21 -7.58
CA ILE A 284 -26.56 17.57 -7.08
C ILE A 284 -27.55 18.65 -6.65
N VAL A 285 -28.76 18.56 -7.22
CA VAL A 285 -29.85 19.49 -6.90
C VAL A 285 -30.95 18.75 -6.14
N VAL A 286 -31.38 19.33 -5.03
CA VAL A 286 -32.51 18.89 -4.24
C VAL A 286 -33.50 20.05 -4.02
N GLN A 287 -34.79 19.74 -3.95
CA GLN A 287 -35.81 20.74 -3.72
C GLN A 287 -36.94 20.21 -2.82
N SER A 288 -37.48 21.09 -1.99
CA SER A 288 -38.65 20.76 -1.15
C SER A 288 -39.60 21.96 -1.12
N GLN A 289 -40.90 21.64 -1.27
CA GLN A 289 -41.99 22.60 -1.23
C GLN A 289 -43.20 22.08 -0.42
N ASN A 290 -43.02 21.00 0.37
CA ASN A 290 -44.12 20.27 1.01
C ASN A 290 -44.63 20.99 2.24
N SER A 291 -43.84 21.84 2.90
CA SER A 291 -44.23 22.58 4.09
C SER A 291 -44.45 24.05 3.82
N ARG A 292 -45.28 24.69 4.65
CA ARG A 292 -45.43 26.15 4.69
C ARG A 292 -44.24 26.85 5.32
N SER A 293 -43.43 26.12 6.05
CA SER A 293 -42.23 26.61 6.73
C SER A 293 -41.00 26.45 5.82
N GLN A 294 -40.37 27.57 5.47
CA GLN A 294 -39.09 27.59 4.74
C GLN A 294 -38.01 26.81 5.48
N HIS A 295 -37.99 26.92 6.82
CA HIS A 295 -36.98 26.22 7.65
C HIS A 295 -37.14 24.70 7.57
N GLU A 296 -38.39 24.19 7.57
CA GLU A 296 -38.68 22.78 7.45
C GLU A 296 -38.33 22.24 6.06
N ASN A 297 -38.66 22.99 5.00
CA ASN A 297 -38.25 22.66 3.64
C ASN A 297 -36.73 22.63 3.49
N ARG A 298 -36.00 23.57 4.11
CA ARG A 298 -34.55 23.57 4.12
C ARG A 298 -33.97 22.36 4.84
N SER A 299 -34.54 21.99 6.02
CA SER A 299 -34.15 20.80 6.75
C SER A 299 -34.37 19.52 5.93
N THR A 300 -35.50 19.45 5.23
CA THR A 300 -35.83 18.31 4.35
C THR A 300 -34.86 18.25 3.16
N CYS A 301 -34.53 19.36 2.52
CA CYS A 301 -33.54 19.41 1.46
C CYS A 301 -32.17 18.96 1.95
N MET A 302 -31.74 19.37 3.14
CA MET A 302 -30.46 18.92 3.72
C MET A 302 -30.43 17.41 3.95
N LYS A 303 -31.53 16.81 4.42
CA LYS A 303 -31.63 15.36 4.56
C LYS A 303 -31.58 14.65 3.20
N GLN A 304 -32.28 15.16 2.21
CA GLN A 304 -32.27 14.62 0.84
C GLN A 304 -30.88 14.75 0.19
N LEU A 305 -30.19 15.87 0.43
CA LEU A 305 -28.85 16.08 -0.09
C LEU A 305 -27.86 15.08 0.50
N ARG A 306 -27.90 14.88 1.84
CA ARG A 306 -27.07 13.87 2.50
C ARG A 306 -27.32 12.47 1.92
N ALA A 307 -28.58 12.08 1.74
CA ALA A 307 -28.92 10.78 1.17
C ALA A 307 -28.38 10.62 -0.26
N LYS A 308 -28.49 11.64 -1.11
CA LYS A 308 -27.97 11.59 -2.48
C LYS A 308 -26.43 11.61 -2.54
N LEU A 309 -25.77 12.35 -1.66
CA LEU A 309 -24.31 12.33 -1.57
C LEU A 309 -23.80 10.96 -1.05
N TYR A 310 -24.52 10.37 -0.10
CA TYR A 310 -24.23 9.02 0.37
C TYR A 310 -24.36 7.98 -0.76
N GLU A 311 -25.44 8.05 -1.54
CA GLU A 311 -25.66 7.16 -2.68
C GLU A 311 -24.57 7.35 -3.77
N LEU A 312 -24.15 8.60 -4.04
CA LEU A 312 -23.06 8.88 -4.97
C LEU A 312 -21.75 8.27 -4.49
N GLU A 313 -21.44 8.42 -3.20
CA GLU A 313 -20.20 7.90 -2.64
C GLU A 313 -20.19 6.38 -2.61
N LEU A 314 -21.33 5.76 -2.24
CA LEU A 314 -21.51 4.32 -2.32
C LEU A 314 -21.35 3.79 -3.75
N SER A 315 -21.90 4.51 -4.74
CA SER A 315 -21.75 4.17 -6.16
C SER A 315 -20.29 4.26 -6.64
N LYS A 316 -19.55 5.29 -6.20
CA LYS A 316 -18.11 5.41 -6.51
C LYS A 316 -17.32 4.26 -5.91
N ARG A 317 -17.56 3.93 -4.63
CA ARG A 317 -16.91 2.79 -3.95
C ARG A 317 -17.24 1.48 -4.63
N SER A 318 -18.51 1.27 -4.98
CA SER A 318 -18.97 0.08 -5.73
C SER A 318 -18.30 -0.01 -7.11
N ALA A 319 -18.15 1.10 -7.83
CA ALA A 319 -17.45 1.13 -9.11
C ALA A 319 -15.95 0.82 -8.96
N SER A 320 -15.32 1.30 -7.89
CA SER A 320 -13.92 0.97 -7.58
C SER A 320 -13.75 -0.50 -7.20
N ALA A 321 -14.66 -1.04 -6.37
CA ALA A 321 -14.68 -2.46 -6.03
C ALA A 321 -14.93 -3.33 -7.26
N GLN A 322 -15.84 -2.92 -8.16
CA GLN A 322 -16.10 -3.62 -9.41
C GLN A 322 -14.89 -3.58 -10.35
N ALA A 323 -14.17 -2.46 -10.43
CA ALA A 323 -12.94 -2.36 -11.22
C ALA A 323 -11.85 -3.30 -10.68
N ILE A 324 -11.74 -3.44 -9.36
CA ILE A 324 -10.84 -4.41 -8.71
C ILE A 324 -11.30 -5.85 -9.04
N GLU A 325 -12.60 -6.14 -9.00
CA GLU A 325 -13.16 -7.43 -9.34
C GLU A 325 -12.93 -7.77 -10.83
N ASP A 326 -13.15 -6.81 -11.71
CA ASP A 326 -12.94 -6.97 -13.16
C ASP A 326 -11.44 -7.10 -13.51
N SER A 327 -10.54 -6.59 -12.66
CA SER A 327 -9.10 -6.79 -12.80
C SER A 327 -8.62 -8.18 -12.38
N LYS A 328 -9.49 -8.98 -11.74
CA LYS A 328 -9.22 -10.41 -11.48
C LYS A 328 -9.08 -11.14 -12.81
N SER A 329 -7.87 -11.12 -13.35
CA SER A 329 -7.55 -11.76 -14.60
C SER A 329 -7.69 -13.29 -14.51
N ASP A 330 -7.97 -13.92 -15.63
CA ASP A 330 -8.05 -15.38 -15.75
C ASP A 330 -6.91 -16.07 -14.99
N ILE A 331 -7.26 -17.04 -14.13
CA ILE A 331 -6.32 -17.87 -13.35
C ILE A 331 -5.59 -18.81 -14.34
N GLY A 332 -4.75 -18.23 -15.17
CA GLY A 332 -4.07 -18.91 -16.25
C GLY A 332 -2.59 -18.54 -16.37
N TRP A 333 -2.00 -18.90 -17.50
CA TRP A 333 -0.55 -18.76 -17.75
C TRP A 333 -0.06 -17.31 -17.84
N GLY A 334 -0.93 -16.34 -18.09
CA GLY A 334 -0.55 -14.97 -18.45
C GLY A 334 -0.04 -14.10 -17.29
N ASN A 335 -0.58 -14.26 -16.07
CA ASN A 335 -0.38 -13.33 -14.95
C ASN A 335 0.35 -13.97 -13.77
N GLN A 336 1.37 -14.78 -14.06
CA GLN A 336 2.15 -15.42 -13.01
C GLN A 336 3.07 -14.42 -12.34
N ILE A 337 2.92 -14.23 -11.02
CA ILE A 337 3.80 -13.38 -10.23
C ILE A 337 4.98 -14.16 -9.64
N ARG A 338 4.73 -15.43 -9.20
CA ARG A 338 5.77 -16.24 -8.56
C ARG A 338 5.70 -17.71 -8.96
N SER A 339 6.87 -18.31 -9.19
CA SER A 339 7.01 -19.72 -9.56
C SER A 339 7.73 -20.49 -8.45
N TYR A 340 7.10 -21.56 -7.98
CA TYR A 340 7.58 -22.47 -6.94
C TYR A 340 7.93 -23.81 -7.61
N VAL A 341 9.23 -24.10 -7.80
CA VAL A 341 9.73 -25.32 -8.43
C VAL A 341 10.41 -26.15 -7.35
N LEU A 342 9.62 -27.00 -6.67
CA LEU A 342 10.10 -27.74 -5.50
C LEU A 342 11.14 -28.81 -5.85
N ASP A 343 11.02 -29.44 -7.02
CA ASP A 343 11.99 -30.43 -7.49
C ASP A 343 13.41 -29.88 -7.67
N GLN A 344 13.52 -28.57 -7.93
CA GLN A 344 14.79 -27.87 -8.12
C GLN A 344 15.16 -27.01 -6.91
N SER A 345 14.40 -27.10 -5.83
CA SER A 345 14.55 -26.24 -4.65
C SER A 345 14.69 -24.77 -5.05
N ARG A 346 13.76 -24.25 -5.88
CA ARG A 346 13.80 -22.88 -6.38
C ARG A 346 12.44 -22.21 -6.32
N ILE A 347 12.39 -21.04 -5.70
CA ILE A 347 11.26 -20.12 -5.75
C ILE A 347 11.75 -18.82 -6.35
N LYS A 348 11.07 -18.33 -7.38
CA LYS A 348 11.42 -17.08 -8.09
C LYS A 348 10.20 -16.21 -8.30
N ASP A 349 10.31 -14.94 -7.90
CA ASP A 349 9.36 -13.90 -8.30
C ASP A 349 9.73 -13.42 -9.72
N LEU A 350 8.76 -13.42 -10.61
CA LEU A 350 8.97 -13.14 -12.03
C LEU A 350 9.02 -11.62 -12.30
N ARG A 351 8.47 -10.81 -11.40
CA ARG A 351 8.41 -9.35 -11.51
C ARG A 351 9.73 -8.72 -11.05
N THR A 352 10.20 -9.14 -9.88
CA THR A 352 11.42 -8.58 -9.26
C THR A 352 12.69 -9.33 -9.65
N GLY A 353 12.55 -10.56 -10.14
CA GLY A 353 13.68 -11.46 -10.40
C GLY A 353 14.29 -12.06 -9.14
N TYR A 354 13.80 -11.71 -7.93
CA TYR A 354 14.31 -12.28 -6.68
C TYR A 354 14.05 -13.79 -6.64
N GLU A 355 15.08 -14.57 -6.27
CA GLU A 355 14.97 -16.02 -6.14
C GLU A 355 15.68 -16.57 -4.91
N THR A 356 15.17 -17.69 -4.40
CA THR A 356 15.77 -18.41 -3.28
C THR A 356 15.73 -19.91 -3.49
N SER A 357 16.73 -20.61 -2.96
CA SER A 357 16.79 -22.08 -2.93
C SER A 357 16.14 -22.66 -1.64
N ASN A 358 15.89 -21.84 -0.61
CA ASN A 358 15.28 -22.30 0.64
C ASN A 358 13.75 -22.32 0.52
N THR A 359 13.23 -23.29 -0.23
CA THR A 359 11.81 -23.42 -0.51
C THR A 359 10.98 -23.69 0.74
N GLN A 360 11.53 -24.48 1.70
CA GLN A 360 10.82 -24.80 2.91
C GLN A 360 10.61 -23.59 3.82
N ALA A 361 11.63 -22.73 3.95
CA ALA A 361 11.49 -21.51 4.74
C ALA A 361 10.40 -20.58 4.18
N VAL A 362 10.29 -20.48 2.86
CA VAL A 362 9.23 -19.69 2.21
C VAL A 362 7.86 -20.28 2.48
N LEU A 363 7.68 -21.59 2.29
CA LEU A 363 6.41 -22.30 2.58
C LEU A 363 6.04 -22.28 4.06
N ASP A 364 7.00 -22.06 4.94
CA ASP A 364 6.79 -21.87 6.37
C ASP A 364 6.61 -20.38 6.77
N GLY A 365 6.37 -19.48 5.80
CA GLY A 365 6.01 -18.09 6.05
C GLY A 365 7.14 -17.07 5.83
N GLY A 366 8.31 -17.46 5.33
CA GLY A 366 9.42 -16.55 5.06
C GLY A 366 9.24 -15.73 3.77
N LEU A 367 8.17 -14.92 3.69
CA LEU A 367 7.81 -14.12 2.50
C LEU A 367 8.48 -12.76 2.45
N ASP A 368 8.98 -12.24 3.56
CA ASP A 368 9.50 -10.86 3.68
C ASP A 368 10.46 -10.44 2.57
N PRO A 369 11.44 -11.26 2.15
CA PRO A 369 12.35 -10.84 1.09
C PRO A 369 11.68 -10.61 -0.25
N PHE A 370 10.62 -11.38 -0.57
CA PHE A 370 9.83 -11.21 -1.79
C PHE A 370 8.97 -9.95 -1.72
N LEU A 371 8.24 -9.75 -0.62
CA LEU A 371 7.38 -8.59 -0.40
C LEU A 371 8.20 -7.29 -0.43
N GLN A 372 9.33 -7.27 0.29
CA GLN A 372 10.22 -6.11 0.29
C GLN A 372 10.81 -5.81 -1.10
N ALA A 373 11.18 -6.83 -1.85
CA ALA A 373 11.69 -6.65 -3.20
C ALA A 373 10.62 -6.04 -4.13
N SER A 374 9.36 -6.53 -4.03
CA SER A 374 8.23 -6.02 -4.82
C SER A 374 7.87 -4.59 -4.45
N LEU A 375 7.78 -4.28 -3.15
CA LEU A 375 7.48 -2.94 -2.64
C LEU A 375 8.58 -1.92 -3.00
N LYS A 376 9.85 -2.31 -2.88
CA LYS A 376 10.99 -1.43 -3.24
C LYS A 376 11.05 -1.09 -4.73
N GLN A 377 10.65 -2.00 -5.59
CA GLN A 377 10.57 -1.76 -7.03
C GLN A 377 9.32 -0.98 -7.45
N GLY A 378 8.38 -0.73 -6.53
CA GLY A 378 7.13 -0.05 -6.85
C GLY A 378 6.30 -0.86 -7.86
N VAL A 379 6.28 -2.19 -7.71
CA VAL A 379 5.43 -3.04 -8.56
C VAL A 379 3.98 -2.67 -8.26
N GLU A 380 3.35 -1.96 -9.21
CA GLU A 380 1.92 -1.69 -9.20
C GLU A 380 1.17 -2.96 -9.63
N VAL A 381 -0.02 -3.16 -9.05
CA VAL A 381 -0.89 -4.32 -9.29
C VAL A 381 -2.02 -3.93 -10.22
#